data_84f3ce88551dc02480c5631a3eab3cfa
#
_entry.id   84f3ce88551dc02480c5631a3eab3cfa
#
_cell.length_a   1.000
_cell.length_b   1.000
_cell.length_c   1.000
_cell.angle_alpha   90.00
_cell.angle_beta   90.00
_cell.angle_gamma   90.00
#
_symmetry.space_group_name_H-M   'P 1'
#
loop_
_entity.id
_entity.type
_entity.pdbx_description
1 polymer ?
#
loop_
_entity_poly.entity_id
_entity_poly.type
_entity_poly.pdbx_seq_one_letter_code
_entity_poly.pdbx_strand_id
1 'polypeptide(L)'
;MIDKTKLMLVLLVVIVTVITCIHPIYPNEQTLQHIGTVLLLIPLTMDVFRKQLPMSAFVGIVAFTLLHVIGARYIYSYVPYKEWAVSLGLVEKGFFHDPRNHYDRLVHFSFGALMFPYFVYLCRKWVKQQSFVAIVMAWMMIQTGSLIYELFEWLLTIVMTAEEADYYNGQQGDMWDAQKDMALA
;
A
#
# COMPACT_ATOMS: atom_id res chain seq x y z
N MET A 1 -8.15 20.47 20.49
CA MET A 1 -6.76 20.79 20.04
C MET A 1 -6.28 19.72 19.07
N ILE A 2 -5.69 20.10 17.97
CA ILE A 2 -5.14 19.22 16.93
C ILE A 2 -3.91 18.48 17.46
N ASP A 3 -3.74 17.21 17.05
CA ASP A 3 -2.49 16.48 17.28
C ASP A 3 -1.45 16.91 16.25
N LYS A 4 -0.49 17.72 16.69
CA LYS A 4 0.52 18.31 15.80
C LYS A 4 1.42 17.27 15.14
N THR A 5 1.78 16.20 15.85
CA THR A 5 2.63 15.14 15.31
C THR A 5 1.90 14.37 14.20
N LYS A 6 0.64 13.97 14.44
CA LYS A 6 -0.19 13.32 13.43
C LYS A 6 -0.45 14.23 12.24
N LEU A 7 -0.69 15.53 12.48
CA LEU A 7 -0.84 16.50 11.40
C LEU A 7 0.41 16.59 10.52
N MET A 8 1.60 16.66 11.13
CA MET A 8 2.86 16.69 10.37
C MET A 8 3.05 15.43 9.51
N LEU A 9 2.68 14.26 10.03
CA LEU A 9 2.73 13.00 9.26
C LEU A 9 1.74 12.98 8.10
N VAL A 10 0.52 13.48 8.29
CA VAL A 10 -0.46 13.64 7.21
C VAL A 10 0.05 14.61 6.15
N LEU A 11 0.60 15.75 6.57
CA LEU A 11 1.18 16.72 5.64
C LEU A 11 2.35 16.12 4.84
N LEU A 12 3.19 15.29 5.47
CA LEU A 12 4.24 14.56 4.77
C LEU A 12 3.66 13.68 3.65
N VAL A 13 2.63 12.88 3.95
CA VAL A 13 1.95 12.06 2.92
C VAL A 13 1.42 12.92 1.78
N VAL A 14 0.72 14.02 2.10
CA VAL A 14 0.16 14.92 1.09
C VAL A 14 1.27 15.54 0.23
N ILE A 15 2.35 16.03 0.84
CA ILE A 15 3.49 16.61 0.12
C ILE A 15 4.12 15.59 -0.82
N VAL A 16 4.38 14.36 -0.32
CA VAL A 16 4.95 13.30 -1.16
C VAL A 16 4.01 12.95 -2.31
N THR A 17 2.69 12.83 -2.05
CA THR A 17 1.69 12.59 -3.08
C THR A 17 1.72 13.68 -4.15
N VAL A 18 1.73 14.95 -3.75
CA VAL A 18 1.79 16.07 -4.70
C VAL A 18 3.08 16.03 -5.53
N ILE A 19 4.23 15.78 -4.90
CA ILE A 19 5.51 15.66 -5.60
C ILE A 19 5.46 14.53 -6.64
N THR A 20 4.88 13.38 -6.30
CA THR A 20 4.76 12.24 -7.23
C THR A 20 3.83 12.53 -8.41
N CYS A 21 2.90 13.48 -8.27
CA CYS A 21 2.02 13.92 -9.36
C CYS A 21 2.68 14.94 -10.31
N ILE A 22 3.88 15.45 -9.97
CA ILE A 22 4.60 16.38 -10.86
C ILE A 22 5.25 15.55 -11.97
N HIS A 23 4.89 15.83 -13.23
CA HIS A 23 5.33 15.09 -14.41
C HIS A 23 5.15 13.55 -14.23
N PRO A 24 3.89 13.08 -14.12
CA PRO A 24 3.61 11.67 -13.90
C PRO A 24 4.13 10.82 -15.06
N ILE A 25 4.68 9.65 -14.75
CA ILE A 25 5.22 8.71 -15.75
C ILE A 25 4.06 7.98 -16.43
N TYR A 26 3.05 7.62 -15.65
CA TYR A 26 1.84 6.90 -16.05
C TYR A 26 0.60 7.65 -15.53
N PRO A 27 0.14 8.73 -16.21
CA PRO A 27 -0.84 9.66 -15.63
C PRO A 27 -2.21 9.04 -15.36
N ASN A 28 -2.69 8.16 -16.23
CA ASN A 28 -4.01 7.54 -16.08
C ASN A 28 -4.01 6.51 -14.94
N GLU A 29 -3.04 5.60 -14.96
CA GLU A 29 -2.88 4.53 -13.98
C GLU A 29 -2.57 5.12 -12.59
N GLN A 30 -1.69 6.10 -12.52
CA GLN A 30 -1.39 6.81 -11.28
C GLN A 30 -2.62 7.50 -10.70
N THR A 31 -3.46 8.11 -11.54
CA THR A 31 -4.72 8.75 -11.10
C THR A 31 -5.67 7.71 -10.51
N LEU A 32 -5.79 6.54 -11.13
CA LEU A 32 -6.62 5.44 -10.62
C LEU A 32 -6.09 4.93 -9.28
N GLN A 33 -4.78 4.76 -9.14
CA GLN A 33 -4.13 4.34 -7.89
C GLN A 33 -4.36 5.35 -6.75
N HIS A 34 -4.42 6.64 -7.05
CA HIS A 34 -4.67 7.66 -6.03
C HIS A 34 -6.07 7.62 -5.40
N ILE A 35 -7.03 6.85 -5.94
CA ILE A 35 -8.27 6.52 -5.23
C ILE A 35 -7.93 5.83 -3.90
N GLY A 36 -7.01 4.85 -3.91
CA GLY A 36 -6.51 4.19 -2.71
C GLY A 36 -5.82 5.18 -1.74
N THR A 37 -5.01 6.10 -2.26
CA THR A 37 -4.38 7.15 -1.45
C THR A 37 -5.42 8.00 -0.71
N VAL A 38 -6.48 8.43 -1.40
CA VAL A 38 -7.56 9.22 -0.79
C VAL A 38 -8.27 8.42 0.30
N LEU A 39 -8.59 7.14 0.03
CA LEU A 39 -9.22 6.26 1.03
C LEU A 39 -8.36 6.08 2.29
N LEU A 40 -7.02 5.96 2.15
CA LEU A 40 -6.09 5.86 3.26
C LEU A 40 -5.94 7.18 4.04
N LEU A 41 -6.04 8.33 3.37
CA LEU A 41 -5.98 9.64 4.01
C LEU A 41 -7.22 9.93 4.87
N ILE A 42 -8.38 9.33 4.60
CA ILE A 42 -9.60 9.54 5.40
C ILE A 42 -9.39 9.22 6.88
N PRO A 43 -9.02 7.98 7.29
CA PRO A 43 -8.82 7.66 8.71
C PRO A 43 -7.68 8.47 9.33
N LEU A 44 -6.62 8.78 8.59
CA LEU A 44 -5.51 9.59 9.07
C LEU A 44 -5.95 11.02 9.40
N THR A 45 -6.61 11.70 8.47
CA THR A 45 -7.10 13.08 8.68
C THR A 45 -8.14 13.15 9.78
N MET A 46 -9.05 12.19 9.84
CA MET A 46 -10.04 12.13 10.92
C MET A 46 -9.37 11.99 12.28
N ASP A 47 -8.30 11.19 12.38
CA ASP A 47 -7.66 10.92 13.66
C ASP A 47 -6.75 12.05 14.15
N VAL A 48 -6.28 12.95 13.29
CA VAL A 48 -5.63 14.21 13.70
C VAL A 48 -6.51 15.00 14.69
N PHE A 49 -7.82 14.97 14.48
CA PHE A 49 -8.80 15.66 15.32
C PHE A 49 -9.33 14.77 16.44
N ARG A 50 -9.63 13.48 16.14
CA ARG A 50 -10.25 12.54 17.10
C ARG A 50 -9.25 11.94 18.08
N LYS A 51 -7.98 11.80 17.73
CA LYS A 51 -6.87 11.29 18.57
C LYS A 51 -7.16 9.92 19.20
N GLN A 52 -7.77 9.04 18.45
CA GLN A 52 -8.23 7.76 18.96
C GLN A 52 -7.30 6.62 18.62
N LEU A 53 -6.61 6.71 17.46
CA LEU A 53 -5.67 5.66 17.06
C LEU A 53 -4.40 5.70 17.92
N PRO A 54 -3.91 4.54 18.36
CA PRO A 54 -2.57 4.42 18.89
C PRO A 54 -1.54 4.93 17.86
N MET A 55 -0.44 5.51 18.32
CA MET A 55 0.58 6.05 17.42
C MET A 55 1.17 4.98 16.50
N SER A 56 1.33 3.73 16.98
CA SER A 56 1.80 2.60 16.17
C SER A 56 0.87 2.30 14.99
N ALA A 57 -0.45 2.29 15.21
CA ALA A 57 -1.43 2.10 14.13
C ALA A 57 -1.41 3.28 13.16
N PHE A 58 -1.32 4.51 13.66
CA PHE A 58 -1.26 5.71 12.83
C PHE A 58 -0.02 5.72 11.93
N VAL A 59 1.16 5.45 12.51
CA VAL A 59 2.43 5.37 11.76
C VAL A 59 2.42 4.22 10.76
N GLY A 60 1.79 3.08 11.11
CA GLY A 60 1.61 1.96 10.17
C GLY A 60 0.84 2.38 8.92
N ILE A 61 -0.30 3.07 9.08
CA ILE A 61 -1.09 3.58 7.94
C ILE A 61 -0.26 4.59 7.12
N VAL A 62 0.44 5.52 7.77
CA VAL A 62 1.29 6.50 7.10
C VAL A 62 2.40 5.80 6.28
N ALA A 63 3.12 4.86 6.87
CA ALA A 63 4.20 4.13 6.20
C ALA A 63 3.67 3.32 4.99
N PHE A 64 2.54 2.63 5.17
CA PHE A 64 1.89 1.93 4.07
C PHE A 64 1.45 2.89 2.96
N THR A 65 0.84 4.04 3.31
CA THR A 65 0.42 5.04 2.33
C THR A 65 1.61 5.61 1.54
N LEU A 66 2.75 5.84 2.18
CA LEU A 66 3.96 6.29 1.48
C LEU A 66 4.49 5.23 0.49
N LEU A 67 4.52 3.96 0.88
CA LEU A 67 4.86 2.86 -0.05
C LEU A 67 3.88 2.81 -1.22
N HIS A 68 2.57 2.88 -0.94
CA HIS A 68 1.55 2.92 -1.97
C HIS A 68 1.73 4.10 -2.95
N VAL A 69 2.00 5.31 -2.46
CA VAL A 69 2.21 6.51 -3.31
C VAL A 69 3.43 6.36 -4.21
N ILE A 70 4.52 5.75 -3.71
CA ILE A 70 5.69 5.44 -4.54
C ILE A 70 5.32 4.40 -5.59
N GLY A 71 4.62 3.33 -5.20
CA GLY A 71 4.09 2.32 -6.13
C GLY A 71 3.22 2.94 -7.21
N ALA A 72 2.28 3.80 -6.84
CA ALA A 72 1.36 4.49 -7.76
C ALA A 72 2.09 5.28 -8.85
N ARG A 73 3.21 5.98 -8.51
CA ARG A 73 4.00 6.72 -9.48
C ARG A 73 4.62 5.83 -10.56
N TYR A 74 5.01 4.61 -10.21
CA TYR A 74 5.74 3.67 -11.07
C TYR A 74 4.90 2.45 -11.43
N ILE A 75 3.58 2.50 -11.20
CA ILE A 75 2.64 1.38 -11.36
C ILE A 75 3.21 0.07 -10.79
N TYR A 76 3.80 0.15 -9.59
CA TYR A 76 4.40 -0.92 -8.78
C TYR A 76 5.51 -1.73 -9.49
N SER A 77 5.24 -2.28 -10.67
CA SER A 77 6.15 -3.13 -11.44
C SER A 77 7.41 -2.43 -11.94
N TYR A 78 7.44 -1.09 -11.93
CA TYR A 78 8.56 -0.30 -12.48
C TYR A 78 9.25 0.58 -11.43
N VAL A 79 9.01 0.36 -10.14
CA VAL A 79 9.73 1.09 -9.09
C VAL A 79 11.22 0.77 -9.16
N PRO A 80 12.10 1.74 -9.40
CA PRO A 80 13.53 1.50 -9.64
C PRO A 80 14.32 1.30 -8.33
N TYR A 81 13.80 0.47 -7.41
CA TYR A 81 14.43 0.26 -6.10
C TYR A 81 15.78 -0.44 -6.19
N LYS A 82 15.99 -1.27 -7.24
CA LYS A 82 17.27 -1.95 -7.50
C LYS A 82 18.36 -0.94 -7.85
N GLU A 83 18.04 0.00 -8.73
CA GLU A 83 18.91 1.09 -9.15
C GLU A 83 19.21 2.05 -7.99
N TRP A 84 18.19 2.36 -7.18
CA TRP A 84 18.38 3.19 -5.98
C TRP A 84 19.31 2.52 -4.97
N ALA A 85 19.16 1.22 -4.72
CA ALA A 85 20.01 0.49 -3.79
C ALA A 85 21.48 0.50 -4.23
N VAL A 86 21.74 0.34 -5.53
CA VAL A 86 23.11 0.43 -6.09
C VAL A 86 23.64 1.85 -6.00
N SER A 87 22.86 2.86 -6.38
CA SER A 87 23.28 4.27 -6.39
C SER A 87 23.58 4.80 -4.99
N LEU A 88 22.87 4.29 -3.98
CA LEU A 88 23.11 4.61 -2.57
C LEU A 88 24.26 3.78 -1.94
N GLY A 89 24.88 2.89 -2.70
CA GLY A 89 25.95 2.02 -2.19
C GLY A 89 25.50 0.97 -1.19
N LEU A 90 24.18 0.66 -1.16
CA LEU A 90 23.64 -0.36 -0.25
C LEU A 90 23.93 -1.77 -0.72
N VAL A 91 24.08 -1.96 -2.03
CA VAL A 91 24.42 -3.24 -2.67
C VAL A 91 25.33 -2.99 -3.87
N GLU A 92 26.11 -4.00 -4.27
CA GLU A 92 26.95 -3.96 -5.47
C GLU A 92 26.11 -4.10 -6.74
N LYS A 93 26.62 -3.56 -7.85
CA LYS A 93 26.02 -3.75 -9.16
C LYS A 93 25.97 -5.26 -9.51
N GLY A 94 24.79 -5.76 -9.85
CA GLY A 94 24.57 -7.18 -10.14
C GLY A 94 24.11 -8.01 -8.93
N PHE A 95 23.93 -7.40 -7.76
CA PHE A 95 23.37 -8.09 -6.58
C PHE A 95 21.99 -8.70 -6.84
N PHE A 96 21.14 -8.00 -7.56
CA PHE A 96 19.80 -8.47 -7.91
C PHE A 96 19.86 -9.35 -9.17
N HIS A 97 19.78 -10.65 -9.02
CA HIS A 97 19.80 -11.62 -10.14
C HIS A 97 18.40 -11.87 -10.72
N ASP A 98 17.35 -11.70 -9.93
CA ASP A 98 15.98 -11.87 -10.38
C ASP A 98 15.55 -10.71 -11.28
N PRO A 99 15.11 -10.95 -12.52
CA PRO A 99 14.62 -9.91 -13.40
C PRO A 99 13.32 -9.27 -12.91
N ARG A 100 12.48 -10.02 -12.15
CA ARG A 100 11.21 -9.54 -11.63
C ARG A 100 11.41 -8.34 -10.71
N ASN A 101 10.51 -7.37 -10.82
CA ASN A 101 10.36 -6.32 -9.83
C ASN A 101 9.42 -6.81 -8.71
N HIS A 102 9.96 -6.89 -7.49
CA HIS A 102 9.21 -7.41 -6.33
C HIS A 102 8.55 -6.31 -5.49
N TYR A 103 8.46 -5.08 -6.01
CA TYR A 103 7.90 -3.97 -5.22
C TYR A 103 6.44 -4.20 -4.87
N ASP A 104 5.65 -4.72 -5.78
CA ASP A 104 4.26 -5.07 -5.56
C ASP A 104 4.12 -6.05 -4.39
N ARG A 105 4.84 -7.16 -4.42
CA ARG A 105 4.89 -8.12 -3.30
C ARG A 105 5.30 -7.51 -1.97
N LEU A 106 6.27 -6.56 -2.00
CA LEU A 106 6.63 -5.80 -0.80
C LEU A 106 5.46 -4.98 -0.28
N VAL A 107 4.66 -4.39 -1.16
CA VAL A 107 3.48 -3.59 -0.76
C VAL A 107 2.39 -4.49 -0.17
N HIS A 108 2.10 -5.66 -0.75
CA HIS A 108 1.17 -6.63 -0.18
C HIS A 108 1.61 -7.12 1.21
N PHE A 109 2.87 -7.51 1.37
CA PHE A 109 3.44 -7.85 2.69
C PHE A 109 3.33 -6.67 3.67
N SER A 110 3.63 -5.46 3.20
CA SER A 110 3.55 -4.25 4.03
C SER A 110 2.11 -3.91 4.40
N PHE A 111 1.14 -4.19 3.54
CA PHE A 111 -0.28 -4.07 3.87
C PHE A 111 -0.61 -4.93 5.10
N GLY A 112 -0.27 -6.22 5.06
CA GLY A 112 -0.46 -7.12 6.20
C GLY A 112 0.24 -6.60 7.45
N ALA A 113 1.54 -6.37 7.38
CA ALA A 113 2.35 -6.02 8.55
C ALA A 113 2.01 -4.66 9.16
N LEU A 114 1.84 -3.61 8.33
CA LEU A 114 1.68 -2.23 8.79
C LEU A 114 0.23 -1.89 9.13
N MET A 115 -0.76 -2.51 8.46
CA MET A 115 -2.17 -2.27 8.75
C MET A 115 -2.71 -3.14 9.90
N PHE A 116 -2.01 -4.21 10.28
CA PHE A 116 -2.43 -5.12 11.33
C PHE A 116 -2.74 -4.41 12.68
N PRO A 117 -1.88 -3.52 13.22
CA PRO A 117 -2.18 -2.80 14.46
C PRO A 117 -3.45 -1.94 14.38
N TYR A 118 -3.74 -1.39 13.22
CA TYR A 118 -4.97 -0.62 12.97
C TYR A 118 -6.22 -1.49 13.03
N PHE A 119 -6.22 -2.62 12.33
CA PHE A 119 -7.36 -3.54 12.34
C PHE A 119 -7.58 -4.20 13.72
N VAL A 120 -6.50 -4.57 14.42
CA VAL A 120 -6.60 -5.04 15.82
C VAL A 120 -7.24 -3.97 16.72
N TYR A 121 -6.83 -2.72 16.57
CA TYR A 121 -7.42 -1.62 17.32
C TYR A 121 -8.92 -1.47 17.00
N LEU A 122 -9.32 -1.51 15.72
CA LEU A 122 -10.73 -1.45 15.34
C LEU A 122 -11.54 -2.59 15.94
N CYS A 123 -11.06 -3.83 15.86
CA CYS A 123 -11.74 -5.00 16.39
C CYS A 123 -11.92 -4.89 17.91
N ARG A 124 -10.92 -4.44 18.65
CA ARG A 124 -11.01 -4.25 20.11
C ARG A 124 -11.98 -3.16 20.49
N LYS A 125 -11.95 -2.04 19.78
CA LYS A 125 -12.74 -0.86 20.14
C LYS A 125 -14.19 -0.93 19.68
N TRP A 126 -14.42 -1.34 18.43
CA TRP A 126 -15.74 -1.26 17.80
C TRP A 126 -16.52 -2.57 17.95
N VAL A 127 -15.84 -3.69 17.82
CA VAL A 127 -16.48 -5.03 17.94
C VAL A 127 -16.43 -5.54 19.38
N LYS A 128 -15.67 -4.87 20.28
CA LYS A 128 -15.52 -5.21 21.70
C LYS A 128 -15.06 -6.65 21.94
N GLN A 129 -14.23 -7.18 21.04
CA GLN A 129 -13.75 -8.55 21.10
C GLN A 129 -12.55 -8.70 22.03
N GLN A 130 -12.42 -9.89 22.63
CA GLN A 130 -11.24 -10.28 23.41
C GLN A 130 -9.98 -10.32 22.50
N SER A 131 -8.82 -10.26 23.12
CA SER A 131 -7.54 -10.07 22.40
C SER A 131 -7.29 -11.10 21.30
N PHE A 132 -7.56 -12.38 21.52
CA PHE A 132 -7.36 -13.44 20.52
C PHE A 132 -8.33 -13.30 19.34
N VAL A 133 -9.61 -13.11 19.62
CA VAL A 133 -10.64 -12.93 18.58
C VAL A 133 -10.36 -11.68 17.77
N ALA A 134 -9.94 -10.57 18.39
CA ALA A 134 -9.56 -9.36 17.71
C ALA A 134 -8.37 -9.56 16.75
N ILE A 135 -7.39 -10.38 17.13
CA ILE A 135 -6.25 -10.74 16.28
C ILE A 135 -6.71 -11.54 15.05
N VAL A 136 -7.53 -12.58 15.26
CA VAL A 136 -8.06 -13.40 14.17
C VAL A 136 -8.92 -12.56 13.22
N MET A 137 -9.81 -11.71 13.76
CA MET A 137 -10.63 -10.82 12.93
C MET A 137 -9.80 -9.81 12.16
N ALA A 138 -8.77 -9.24 12.77
CA ALA A 138 -7.86 -8.32 12.10
C ALA A 138 -7.13 -9.01 10.91
N TRP A 139 -6.65 -10.23 11.12
CA TRP A 139 -6.07 -11.03 10.06
C TRP A 139 -7.08 -11.31 8.93
N MET A 140 -8.31 -11.71 9.27
CA MET A 140 -9.38 -11.92 8.28
C MET A 140 -9.68 -10.63 7.49
N MET A 141 -9.66 -9.45 8.14
CA MET A 141 -9.88 -8.17 7.46
C MET A 141 -8.75 -7.86 6.47
N ILE A 142 -7.50 -8.17 6.82
CA ILE A 142 -6.35 -8.03 5.92
C ILE A 142 -6.52 -8.95 4.71
N GLN A 143 -6.80 -10.24 4.93
CA GLN A 143 -7.00 -11.20 3.85
C GLN A 143 -8.18 -10.80 2.95
N THR A 144 -9.26 -10.30 3.53
CA THR A 144 -10.42 -9.79 2.77
C THR A 144 -10.04 -8.56 1.95
N GLY A 145 -9.27 -7.64 2.53
CA GLY A 145 -8.80 -6.44 1.82
C GLY A 145 -7.91 -6.79 0.64
N SER A 146 -6.94 -7.70 0.84
CA SER A 146 -6.08 -8.21 -0.23
C SER A 146 -6.89 -8.92 -1.33
N LEU A 147 -7.82 -9.81 -0.97
CA LEU A 147 -8.71 -10.46 -1.93
C LEU A 147 -9.54 -9.46 -2.75
N ILE A 148 -10.10 -8.43 -2.11
CA ILE A 148 -10.89 -7.39 -2.82
C ILE A 148 -10.00 -6.64 -3.81
N TYR A 149 -8.74 -6.38 -3.46
CA TYR A 149 -7.81 -5.69 -4.34
C TYR A 149 -7.47 -6.57 -5.56
N GLU A 150 -7.15 -7.83 -5.38
CA GLU A 150 -6.90 -8.79 -6.47
C GLU A 150 -8.12 -8.98 -7.39
N LEU A 151 -9.33 -9.01 -6.81
CA LEU A 151 -10.56 -9.06 -7.60
C LEU A 151 -10.77 -7.76 -8.39
N PHE A 152 -10.38 -6.62 -7.83
CA PHE A 152 -10.43 -5.34 -8.55
C PHE A 152 -9.45 -5.35 -9.74
N GLU A 153 -8.22 -5.81 -9.56
CA GLU A 153 -7.26 -5.97 -10.64
C GLU A 153 -7.77 -6.90 -11.74
N TRP A 154 -8.35 -8.04 -11.34
CA TRP A 154 -8.99 -8.93 -12.31
C TRP A 154 -10.15 -8.26 -13.06
N LEU A 155 -10.99 -7.46 -12.40
CA LEU A 155 -12.07 -6.72 -13.06
C LEU A 155 -11.52 -5.69 -14.08
N LEU A 156 -10.37 -5.09 -13.81
CA LEU A 156 -9.73 -4.19 -14.77
C LEU A 156 -9.35 -4.90 -16.07
N THR A 157 -8.96 -6.18 -16.02
CA THR A 157 -8.68 -6.97 -17.24
C THR A 157 -9.89 -7.13 -18.16
N ILE A 158 -11.11 -6.96 -17.64
CA ILE A 158 -12.35 -7.07 -18.41
C ILE A 158 -12.70 -5.74 -19.11
N VAL A 159 -12.31 -4.60 -18.52
CA VAL A 159 -12.72 -3.27 -19.00
C VAL A 159 -11.60 -2.50 -19.69
N MET A 160 -10.35 -2.85 -19.44
CA MET A 160 -9.15 -2.26 -20.07
C MET A 160 -8.71 -3.07 -21.30
N THR A 161 -7.86 -2.48 -22.12
CA THR A 161 -7.14 -3.25 -23.14
C THR A 161 -6.18 -4.25 -22.47
N ALA A 162 -5.83 -5.33 -23.14
CA ALA A 162 -4.91 -6.33 -22.60
C ALA A 162 -3.56 -5.72 -22.19
N GLU A 163 -3.07 -4.74 -22.96
CA GLU A 163 -1.80 -4.05 -22.69
C GLU A 163 -1.90 -3.17 -21.44
N GLU A 164 -2.95 -2.37 -21.29
CA GLU A 164 -3.18 -1.53 -20.10
C GLU A 164 -3.37 -2.37 -18.83
N ALA A 165 -4.10 -3.48 -18.94
CA ALA A 165 -4.32 -4.40 -17.83
C ALA A 165 -3.03 -5.08 -17.37
N ASP A 166 -2.16 -5.52 -18.30
CA ASP A 166 -0.87 -6.13 -17.98
C ASP A 166 0.07 -5.14 -17.29
N TYR A 167 0.08 -3.89 -17.74
CA TYR A 167 0.81 -2.82 -17.07
C TYR A 167 0.31 -2.54 -15.66
N TYR A 168 -1.02 -2.53 -15.46
CA TYR A 168 -1.62 -2.19 -14.17
C TYR A 168 -1.47 -3.32 -13.15
N ASN A 169 -1.77 -4.56 -13.54
CA ASN A 169 -1.82 -5.72 -12.63
C ASN A 169 -0.43 -6.21 -12.21
N GLY A 170 0.63 -5.84 -12.93
CA GLY A 170 1.99 -6.13 -12.49
C GLY A 170 2.40 -7.60 -12.47
N GLN A 171 1.64 -8.48 -13.13
CA GLN A 171 1.86 -9.95 -13.09
C GLN A 171 3.25 -10.37 -13.55
N GLN A 172 3.86 -9.64 -14.50
CA GLN A 172 5.21 -9.90 -15.01
C GLN A 172 5.42 -11.38 -15.42
N GLY A 173 4.37 -12.00 -15.99
CA GLY A 173 4.36 -13.40 -16.42
C GLY A 173 4.15 -14.46 -15.33
N ASP A 174 3.87 -14.08 -14.09
CA ASP A 174 3.55 -15.01 -13.00
C ASP A 174 2.04 -15.29 -12.92
N MET A 175 1.60 -16.44 -13.41
CA MET A 175 0.20 -16.83 -13.41
C MET A 175 -0.42 -17.01 -12.00
N TRP A 176 0.42 -17.07 -10.96
CA TRP A 176 0.02 -17.22 -9.55
C TRP A 176 0.24 -15.95 -8.74
N ASP A 177 0.38 -14.80 -9.40
CA ASP A 177 0.70 -13.53 -8.75
C ASP A 177 -0.34 -13.16 -7.70
N ALA A 178 -1.60 -13.08 -8.07
CA ALA A 178 -2.70 -12.78 -7.17
C ALA A 178 -2.72 -13.67 -5.90
N GLN A 179 -2.50 -14.99 -6.05
CA GLN A 179 -2.47 -15.90 -4.92
C GLN A 179 -1.26 -15.69 -4.01
N LYS A 180 -0.11 -15.37 -4.60
CA LYS A 180 1.11 -15.07 -3.85
C LYS A 180 0.99 -13.76 -3.08
N ASP A 181 0.38 -12.75 -3.68
CA ASP A 181 0.18 -11.44 -3.10
C ASP A 181 -0.84 -11.49 -1.95
N MET A 182 -1.95 -12.22 -2.13
CA MET A 182 -2.85 -12.54 -1.03
C MET A 182 -2.17 -13.33 0.11
N ALA A 183 -1.26 -14.25 -0.21
CA ALA A 183 -0.56 -15.04 0.81
C ALA A 183 0.50 -14.23 1.56
N LEU A 184 1.04 -13.18 0.98
CA LEU A 184 2.01 -12.28 1.60
C LEU A 184 1.35 -11.27 2.55
N ALA A 185 0.12 -10.87 2.28
CA ALA A 185 -0.67 -10.01 3.12
C ALA A 185 -1.18 -10.76 4.36
#